data_40f67ac0d286b850bbeb7f0dab4e1c4a
#
_entry.id   40f67ac0d286b850bbeb7f0dab4e1c4a
#
_cell.length_a   1.000
_cell.length_b   1.000
_cell.length_c   1.000
_cell.angle_alpha   90.00
_cell.angle_beta   90.00
_cell.angle_gamma   90.00
#
_symmetry.space_group_name_H-M   'P 1'
#
loop_
_entity.id
_entity.type
_entity.pdbx_description
1 polymer ?
#
loop_
_entity_poly.entity_id
_entity_poly.type
_entity_poly.pdbx_seq_one_letter_code
_entity_poly.pdbx_strand_id
1 'polypeptide(L)'
;MNVFTLSWHYAWSKPLSAVLNVLVLALGLGSLAVILMAHQRVQQALERDVAGIDVVVGAKGSPLQLILAGVYHLDVPPGNIALADVEALRRHPQVAQLIPISLGDNVNGFRIVGTTPAYPALYGGTLASGQWWQAPMQAVLGADVAKTTGLRVGDRFAGLHGLGAGGHAHGDQPYVVSGVMAASQSVLDRLVLTGIESVWVVHETDMATDADDLAALQAEREITLALIRYSTPLAAVTFPRHVNAATNMQAAAPAYELSRLLRMLSAGAMCCVRWAWRWWGWPHSACSWRCGRPCA
;
A
#
# COMPACT_ATOMS: atom_id res chain seq x y z
N MET A 1 33.46 43.65 25.30
CA MET A 1 33.87 42.60 24.36
C MET A 1 32.64 41.76 24.03
N ASN A 2 32.19 41.75 22.78
CA ASN A 2 30.96 41.05 22.42
C ASN A 2 31.21 39.52 22.34
N VAL A 3 30.22 38.74 22.74
CA VAL A 3 30.27 37.26 22.72
C VAL A 3 30.76 36.72 21.38
N PHE A 4 30.38 37.37 20.28
CA PHE A 4 30.80 37.01 18.92
C PHE A 4 32.30 37.18 18.68
N THR A 5 32.92 38.28 19.15
CA THR A 5 34.35 38.50 18.98
C THR A 5 35.18 37.51 19.83
N LEU A 6 34.69 37.19 21.03
CA LEU A 6 35.33 36.17 21.89
C LEU A 6 35.26 34.78 21.24
N SER A 7 34.10 34.37 20.72
CA SER A 7 33.90 33.08 20.04
C SER A 7 34.79 32.96 18.80
N TRP A 8 34.89 34.04 18.02
CA TRP A 8 35.76 34.10 16.84
C TRP A 8 37.24 33.92 17.19
N HIS A 9 37.76 34.65 18.20
CA HIS A 9 39.12 34.46 18.65
C HIS A 9 39.38 33.06 19.22
N TYR A 10 38.41 32.47 19.92
CA TYR A 10 38.55 31.11 20.44
C TYR A 10 38.62 30.08 19.31
N ALA A 11 37.77 30.23 18.29
CA ALA A 11 37.75 29.33 17.12
C ALA A 11 39.10 29.33 16.37
N TRP A 12 39.73 30.48 16.25
CA TRP A 12 41.06 30.62 15.62
C TRP A 12 42.21 30.17 16.52
N SER A 13 42.08 30.23 17.83
CA SER A 13 43.12 29.76 18.76
C SER A 13 43.19 28.23 18.85
N LYS A 14 42.07 27.50 18.52
CA LYS A 14 42.02 26.03 18.54
C LYS A 14 41.28 25.49 17.29
N PRO A 15 41.93 25.60 16.09
CA PRO A 15 41.26 25.35 14.84
C PRO A 15 40.79 23.89 14.70
N LEU A 16 41.56 22.92 15.22
CA LEU A 16 41.16 21.50 15.13
C LEU A 16 39.86 21.22 15.92
N SER A 17 39.76 21.78 17.13
CA SER A 17 38.53 21.64 17.94
C SER A 17 37.34 22.35 17.31
N ALA A 18 37.57 23.53 16.71
CA ALA A 18 36.52 24.27 16.02
C ALA A 18 35.98 23.49 14.78
N VAL A 19 36.90 22.95 13.97
CA VAL A 19 36.54 22.12 12.81
C VAL A 19 35.76 20.87 13.25
N LEU A 20 36.22 20.18 14.30
CA LEU A 20 35.57 19.00 14.82
C LEU A 20 34.13 19.31 15.29
N ASN A 21 33.96 20.41 16.06
CA ASN A 21 32.62 20.83 16.51
C ASN A 21 31.70 21.19 15.37
N VAL A 22 32.21 21.88 14.34
CA VAL A 22 31.39 22.18 13.12
C VAL A 22 31.03 20.92 12.39
N LEU A 23 31.93 19.96 12.23
CA LEU A 23 31.66 18.67 11.61
C LEU A 23 30.59 17.87 12.36
N VAL A 24 30.71 17.79 13.70
CA VAL A 24 29.72 17.09 14.53
C VAL A 24 28.36 17.77 14.44
N LEU A 25 28.32 19.09 14.48
CA LEU A 25 27.06 19.86 14.32
C LEU A 25 26.47 19.67 12.91
N ALA A 26 27.28 19.75 11.88
CA ALA A 26 26.85 19.56 10.49
C ALA A 26 26.33 18.13 10.26
N LEU A 27 27.00 17.11 10.83
CA LEU A 27 26.55 15.72 10.74
C LEU A 27 25.23 15.52 11.50
N GLY A 28 25.09 16.12 12.68
CA GLY A 28 23.87 16.06 13.48
C GLY A 28 22.68 16.73 12.79
N LEU A 29 22.85 17.95 12.27
CA LEU A 29 21.81 18.66 11.54
C LEU A 29 21.50 17.99 10.19
N GLY A 30 22.53 17.50 9.49
CA GLY A 30 22.40 16.79 8.24
C GLY A 30 21.61 15.48 8.41
N SER A 31 21.92 14.68 9.42
CA SER A 31 21.20 13.45 9.72
C SER A 31 19.72 13.73 10.07
N LEU A 32 19.46 14.76 10.87
CA LEU A 32 18.08 15.19 11.20
C LEU A 32 17.31 15.61 9.94
N ALA A 33 17.94 16.41 9.07
CA ALA A 33 17.32 16.84 7.81
C ALA A 33 16.97 15.65 6.90
N VAL A 34 17.90 14.68 6.76
CA VAL A 34 17.65 13.45 5.97
C VAL A 34 16.48 12.64 6.55
N ILE A 35 16.43 12.47 7.86
CA ILE A 35 15.33 11.74 8.52
C ILE A 35 14.00 12.44 8.28
N LEU A 36 13.95 13.78 8.45
CA LEU A 36 12.71 14.54 8.21
C LEU A 36 12.26 14.47 6.74
N MET A 37 13.20 14.59 5.80
CA MET A 37 12.90 14.46 4.37
C MET A 37 12.41 13.05 4.02
N ALA A 38 13.05 12.02 4.55
CA ALA A 38 12.62 10.64 4.34
C ALA A 38 11.20 10.41 4.90
N HIS A 39 10.94 10.89 6.11
CA HIS A 39 9.62 10.81 6.73
C HIS A 39 8.54 11.48 5.87
N GLN A 40 8.77 12.70 5.39
CA GLN A 40 7.85 13.42 4.51
C GLN A 40 7.61 12.68 3.19
N ARG A 41 8.67 12.12 2.58
CA ARG A 41 8.54 11.36 1.33
C ARG A 41 7.72 10.10 1.49
N VAL A 42 7.95 9.35 2.58
CA VAL A 42 7.15 8.16 2.90
C VAL A 42 5.69 8.53 3.13
N GLN A 43 5.42 9.56 3.92
CA GLN A 43 4.06 10.02 4.19
C GLN A 43 3.34 10.43 2.89
N GLN A 44 3.97 11.23 2.04
CA GLN A 44 3.41 11.65 0.75
C GLN A 44 3.12 10.48 -0.19
N ALA A 45 4.00 9.46 -0.21
CA ALA A 45 3.78 8.26 -1.00
C ALA A 45 2.56 7.48 -0.49
N LEU A 46 2.47 7.27 0.82
CA LEU A 46 1.34 6.57 1.44
C LEU A 46 0.00 7.30 1.20
N GLU A 47 -0.02 8.63 1.33
CA GLU A 47 -1.22 9.44 1.09
C GLU A 47 -1.64 9.43 -0.39
N ARG A 48 -0.68 9.38 -1.32
CA ARG A 48 -0.96 9.29 -2.76
C ARG A 48 -1.66 8.00 -3.13
N ASP A 49 -1.19 6.88 -2.59
CA ASP A 49 -1.72 5.55 -2.93
C ASP A 49 -3.13 5.31 -2.35
N VAL A 50 -3.58 6.10 -1.37
CA VAL A 50 -4.96 6.06 -0.86
C VAL A 50 -5.88 7.10 -1.49
N ALA A 51 -5.35 8.00 -2.32
CA ALA A 51 -6.14 9.09 -2.90
C ALA A 51 -7.30 8.53 -3.76
N GLY A 52 -8.52 8.98 -3.46
CA GLY A 52 -9.73 8.53 -4.16
C GLY A 52 -10.31 7.20 -3.66
N ILE A 53 -9.74 6.61 -2.59
CA ILE A 53 -10.27 5.41 -1.92
C ILE A 53 -10.75 5.80 -0.54
N ASP A 54 -12.07 5.83 -0.35
CA ASP A 54 -12.66 6.17 0.95
C ASP A 54 -12.71 4.97 1.90
N VAL A 55 -13.03 3.78 1.35
CA VAL A 55 -13.09 2.54 2.12
C VAL A 55 -12.72 1.33 1.25
N VAL A 56 -12.05 0.37 1.87
CA VAL A 56 -11.79 -0.96 1.30
C VAL A 56 -12.71 -1.96 1.97
N VAL A 57 -13.40 -2.79 1.18
CA VAL A 57 -14.27 -3.86 1.67
C VAL A 57 -13.74 -5.20 1.20
N GLY A 58 -13.64 -6.17 2.09
CA GLY A 58 -13.13 -7.51 1.80
C GLY A 58 -13.58 -8.52 2.85
N ALA A 59 -12.96 -9.69 2.89
CA ALA A 59 -13.25 -10.71 3.89
C ALA A 59 -12.97 -10.21 5.32
N LYS A 60 -13.73 -10.74 6.29
CA LYS A 60 -13.52 -10.40 7.71
C LYS A 60 -12.11 -10.77 8.17
N GLY A 61 -11.47 -9.84 8.87
CA GLY A 61 -10.12 -10.00 9.37
C GLY A 61 -9.56 -8.71 9.94
N SER A 62 -8.26 -8.50 9.79
CA SER A 62 -7.62 -7.25 10.22
C SER A 62 -7.88 -6.13 9.21
N PRO A 63 -8.45 -4.98 9.64
CA PRO A 63 -8.60 -3.81 8.77
C PRO A 63 -7.30 -3.34 8.14
N LEU A 64 -6.21 -3.38 8.90
CA LEU A 64 -4.89 -3.00 8.42
C LEU A 64 -4.37 -3.95 7.35
N GLN A 65 -4.51 -5.27 7.56
CA GLN A 65 -4.12 -6.29 6.58
C GLN A 65 -4.88 -6.10 5.26
N LEU A 66 -6.18 -5.81 5.34
CA LEU A 66 -7.01 -5.55 4.16
C LEU A 66 -6.50 -4.36 3.35
N ILE A 67 -6.07 -3.28 4.02
CA ILE A 67 -5.49 -2.09 3.37
C ILE A 67 -4.11 -2.40 2.79
N LEU A 68 -3.24 -3.09 3.56
CA LEU A 68 -1.92 -3.46 3.07
C LEU A 68 -1.98 -4.38 1.85
N ALA A 69 -2.95 -5.31 1.83
CA ALA A 69 -3.16 -6.20 0.70
C ALA A 69 -3.79 -5.49 -0.52
N GLY A 70 -4.81 -4.65 -0.30
CA GLY A 70 -5.66 -4.12 -1.35
C GLY A 70 -5.26 -2.77 -1.93
N VAL A 71 -4.59 -1.92 -1.14
CA VAL A 71 -4.14 -0.60 -1.58
C VAL A 71 -2.65 -0.61 -1.90
N TYR A 72 -1.84 -1.15 -0.98
CA TYR A 72 -0.38 -1.17 -1.15
C TYR A 72 0.16 -2.44 -1.80
N HIS A 73 -0.64 -3.49 -1.89
CA HIS A 73 -0.28 -4.81 -2.43
C HIS A 73 0.95 -5.45 -1.77
N LEU A 74 1.14 -5.20 -0.46
CA LEU A 74 2.30 -5.64 0.32
C LEU A 74 2.03 -6.90 1.16
N ASP A 75 0.75 -7.25 1.39
CA ASP A 75 0.37 -8.34 2.28
C ASP A 75 -0.59 -9.32 1.60
N VAL A 76 -0.81 -10.47 2.21
CA VAL A 76 -1.80 -11.47 1.76
C VAL A 76 -3.17 -11.04 2.28
N PRO A 77 -4.22 -11.06 1.44
CA PRO A 77 -5.58 -10.73 1.88
C PRO A 77 -6.11 -11.77 2.88
N PRO A 78 -7.05 -11.38 3.77
CA PRO A 78 -7.63 -12.30 4.75
C PRO A 78 -8.53 -13.39 4.14
N GLY A 79 -8.94 -13.25 2.88
CA GLY A 79 -9.80 -14.18 2.15
C GLY A 79 -10.50 -13.48 0.99
N ASN A 80 -11.47 -14.17 0.40
CA ASN A 80 -12.30 -13.67 -0.69
C ASN A 80 -13.72 -13.36 -0.20
N ILE A 81 -14.46 -12.62 -1.01
CA ILE A 81 -15.88 -12.27 -0.81
C ILE A 81 -16.69 -12.58 -2.07
N ALA A 82 -17.92 -13.02 -1.91
CA ALA A 82 -18.78 -13.36 -3.01
C ALA A 82 -19.05 -12.14 -3.91
N LEU A 83 -18.93 -12.32 -5.22
CA LEU A 83 -19.19 -11.27 -6.21
C LEU A 83 -20.64 -10.74 -6.09
N ALA A 84 -21.60 -11.60 -5.77
CA ALA A 84 -23.00 -11.23 -5.57
C ALA A 84 -23.18 -10.21 -4.45
N ASP A 85 -22.47 -10.38 -3.32
CA ASP A 85 -22.50 -9.45 -2.19
C ASP A 85 -21.88 -8.10 -2.55
N VAL A 86 -20.82 -8.12 -3.34
CA VAL A 86 -20.15 -6.90 -3.85
C VAL A 86 -21.06 -6.13 -4.81
N GLU A 87 -21.78 -6.84 -5.69
CA GLU A 87 -22.75 -6.20 -6.58
C GLU A 87 -23.96 -5.63 -5.82
N ALA A 88 -24.34 -6.22 -4.69
CA ALA A 88 -25.34 -5.61 -3.80
C ALA A 88 -24.81 -4.29 -3.19
N LEU A 89 -23.55 -4.24 -2.77
CA LEU A 89 -22.91 -3.00 -2.29
C LEU A 89 -22.80 -1.94 -3.39
N ARG A 90 -22.55 -2.32 -4.64
CA ARG A 90 -22.47 -1.39 -5.78
C ARG A 90 -23.78 -0.59 -5.96
N ARG A 91 -24.91 -1.20 -5.63
CA ARG A 91 -26.24 -0.55 -5.72
C ARG A 91 -26.60 0.29 -4.50
N HIS A 92 -25.76 0.29 -3.47
CA HIS A 92 -26.03 1.02 -2.24
C HIS A 92 -25.96 2.54 -2.48
N PRO A 93 -26.93 3.35 -1.99
CA PRO A 93 -27.00 4.79 -2.27
C PRO A 93 -25.76 5.60 -1.82
N GLN A 94 -25.01 5.09 -0.86
CA GLN A 94 -23.81 5.74 -0.34
C GLN A 94 -22.55 5.42 -1.14
N VAL A 95 -22.64 4.58 -2.18
CA VAL A 95 -21.52 4.20 -3.04
C VAL A 95 -21.60 4.99 -4.36
N ALA A 96 -20.59 5.82 -4.62
CA ALA A 96 -20.46 6.53 -5.88
C ALA A 96 -19.71 5.68 -6.93
N GLN A 97 -18.69 4.96 -6.49
CA GLN A 97 -17.88 4.11 -7.35
C GLN A 97 -17.40 2.89 -6.55
N LEU A 98 -17.42 1.73 -7.20
CA LEU A 98 -16.89 0.50 -6.67
C LEU A 98 -15.98 -0.15 -7.72
N ILE A 99 -14.73 -0.41 -7.33
CA ILE A 99 -13.71 -1.04 -8.17
C ILE A 99 -13.39 -2.40 -7.55
N PRO A 100 -13.75 -3.51 -8.20
CA PRO A 100 -13.41 -4.85 -7.72
C PRO A 100 -11.93 -5.13 -7.96
N ILE A 101 -11.32 -5.84 -7.02
CA ILE A 101 -9.92 -6.28 -7.08
C ILE A 101 -9.89 -7.78 -6.77
N SER A 102 -9.27 -8.54 -7.65
CA SER A 102 -8.96 -9.94 -7.44
C SER A 102 -7.45 -10.13 -7.43
N LEU A 103 -6.94 -10.76 -6.38
CA LEU A 103 -5.51 -10.98 -6.13
C LEU A 103 -5.28 -12.49 -6.08
N GLY A 104 -4.22 -12.96 -6.72
CA GLY A 104 -3.92 -14.40 -6.65
C GLY A 104 -2.48 -14.69 -7.01
N ASP A 105 -2.08 -14.31 -8.18
CA ASP A 105 -0.83 -14.67 -8.79
C ASP A 105 0.21 -13.57 -8.75
N ASN A 106 1.45 -13.95 -9.06
CA ASN A 106 2.56 -13.03 -9.25
C ASN A 106 3.39 -13.43 -10.46
N VAL A 107 4.19 -12.51 -10.98
CA VAL A 107 5.26 -12.74 -11.92
C VAL A 107 6.54 -12.12 -11.39
N ASN A 108 7.57 -12.94 -11.14
CA ASN A 108 8.84 -12.51 -10.57
C ASN A 108 8.68 -11.66 -9.28
N GLY A 109 7.69 -11.99 -8.44
CA GLY A 109 7.39 -11.25 -7.21
C GLY A 109 6.51 -10.01 -7.40
N PHE A 110 6.19 -9.62 -8.63
CA PHE A 110 5.21 -8.57 -8.92
C PHE A 110 3.80 -9.14 -8.96
N ARG A 111 2.89 -8.52 -8.22
CA ARG A 111 1.51 -9.01 -8.10
C ARG A 111 0.71 -8.81 -9.37
N ILE A 112 -0.03 -9.85 -9.78
CA ILE A 112 -1.05 -9.79 -10.82
C ILE A 112 -2.36 -9.37 -10.16
N VAL A 113 -3.01 -8.33 -10.70
CA VAL A 113 -4.22 -7.73 -10.16
C VAL A 113 -5.31 -7.78 -11.24
N GLY A 114 -6.29 -8.62 -11.01
CA GLY A 114 -7.52 -8.64 -11.80
C GLY A 114 -8.45 -7.51 -11.36
N THR A 115 -8.82 -6.62 -12.29
CA THR A 115 -9.62 -5.44 -11.98
C THR A 115 -10.34 -4.89 -13.21
N THR A 116 -10.91 -3.70 -13.08
CA THR A 116 -11.55 -2.96 -14.18
C THR A 116 -10.68 -1.77 -14.60
N PRO A 117 -10.91 -1.18 -15.80
CA PRO A 117 -10.18 0.02 -16.24
C PRO A 117 -10.33 1.25 -15.32
N ALA A 118 -11.30 1.23 -14.42
CA ALA A 118 -11.46 2.27 -13.40
C ALA A 118 -10.31 2.30 -12.39
N TYR A 119 -9.62 1.16 -12.16
CA TYR A 119 -8.51 1.10 -11.22
C TYR A 119 -7.28 1.90 -11.67
N PRO A 120 -6.68 1.67 -12.85
CA PRO A 120 -5.60 2.53 -13.31
C PRO A 120 -6.02 3.99 -13.51
N ALA A 121 -7.27 4.25 -13.89
CA ALA A 121 -7.79 5.61 -14.01
C ALA A 121 -7.84 6.34 -12.66
N LEU A 122 -8.05 5.64 -11.54
CA LEU A 122 -8.01 6.22 -10.19
C LEU A 122 -6.68 6.92 -9.88
N TYR A 123 -5.58 6.38 -10.38
CA TYR A 123 -4.21 6.91 -10.21
C TYR A 123 -3.73 7.76 -11.38
N GLY A 124 -4.61 8.07 -12.35
CA GLY A 124 -4.23 8.78 -13.58
C GLY A 124 -3.26 7.99 -14.46
N GLY A 125 -3.30 6.65 -14.38
CA GLY A 125 -2.43 5.76 -15.15
C GLY A 125 -2.62 5.93 -16.65
N THR A 126 -1.50 6.06 -17.38
CA THR A 126 -1.46 6.16 -18.83
C THR A 126 -0.55 5.09 -19.42
N LEU A 127 -0.74 4.76 -20.69
CA LEU A 127 0.12 3.82 -21.40
C LEU A 127 1.32 4.52 -22.01
N ALA A 128 2.51 3.90 -21.88
CA ALA A 128 3.69 4.25 -22.63
C ALA A 128 3.71 3.56 -24.01
N SER A 129 3.16 2.32 -24.08
CA SER A 129 3.08 1.55 -25.32
C SER A 129 1.96 0.51 -25.26
N GLY A 130 1.48 0.06 -26.42
CA GLY A 130 0.43 -0.95 -26.53
C GLY A 130 -0.97 -0.40 -26.25
N GLN A 131 -1.84 -1.24 -25.73
CA GLN A 131 -3.24 -0.93 -25.42
C GLN A 131 -3.68 -1.58 -24.10
N TRP A 132 -4.74 -1.06 -23.49
CA TRP A 132 -5.40 -1.70 -22.35
C TRP A 132 -5.95 -3.09 -22.76
N TRP A 133 -6.08 -3.99 -21.77
CA TRP A 133 -6.68 -5.30 -22.02
C TRP A 133 -8.11 -5.17 -22.54
N GLN A 134 -8.45 -6.01 -23.49
CA GLN A 134 -9.79 -6.07 -24.11
C GLN A 134 -10.40 -7.46 -24.01
N ALA A 135 -9.60 -8.46 -23.64
CA ALA A 135 -10.02 -9.85 -23.49
C ALA A 135 -9.33 -10.47 -22.27
N PRO A 136 -9.88 -11.56 -21.71
CA PRO A 136 -9.22 -12.34 -20.70
C PRO A 136 -7.80 -12.75 -21.12
N MET A 137 -6.91 -12.94 -20.15
CA MET A 137 -5.50 -13.30 -20.32
C MET A 137 -4.63 -12.25 -21.02
N GLN A 138 -5.16 -11.04 -21.26
CA GLN A 138 -4.35 -9.88 -21.63
C GLN A 138 -3.94 -9.11 -20.37
N ALA A 139 -2.68 -8.67 -20.31
CA ALA A 139 -2.14 -7.97 -19.16
C ALA A 139 -1.37 -6.71 -19.57
N VAL A 140 -1.47 -5.67 -18.73
CA VAL A 140 -0.72 -4.43 -18.85
C VAL A 140 0.31 -4.37 -17.72
N LEU A 141 1.56 -4.16 -18.07
CA LEU A 141 2.67 -4.12 -17.10
C LEU A 141 2.86 -2.72 -16.54
N GLY A 142 3.11 -2.62 -15.25
CA GLY A 142 3.64 -1.40 -14.63
C GLY A 142 5.05 -1.08 -15.14
N ALA A 143 5.45 0.18 -15.02
CA ALA A 143 6.75 0.64 -15.55
C ALA A 143 7.94 -0.10 -14.93
N ASP A 144 7.91 -0.33 -13.60
CA ASP A 144 8.98 -1.05 -12.89
C ASP A 144 8.95 -2.55 -13.22
N VAL A 145 7.76 -3.11 -13.43
CA VAL A 145 7.61 -4.51 -13.87
C VAL A 145 8.27 -4.72 -15.20
N ALA A 146 7.91 -3.92 -16.22
CA ALA A 146 8.48 -4.02 -17.55
C ALA A 146 10.01 -3.83 -17.55
N LYS A 147 10.50 -2.88 -16.77
CA LYS A 147 11.94 -2.61 -16.62
C LYS A 147 12.68 -3.78 -15.98
N THR A 148 12.11 -4.40 -14.94
CA THR A 148 12.78 -5.45 -14.17
C THR A 148 12.72 -6.81 -14.86
N THR A 149 11.56 -7.15 -15.47
CA THR A 149 11.36 -8.42 -16.14
C THR A 149 11.89 -8.43 -17.58
N GLY A 150 12.02 -7.27 -18.21
CA GLY A 150 12.38 -7.12 -19.63
C GLY A 150 11.24 -7.46 -20.60
N LEU A 151 10.04 -7.81 -20.08
CA LEU A 151 8.88 -8.15 -20.89
C LEU A 151 8.37 -6.93 -21.69
N ARG A 152 7.94 -7.19 -22.93
CA ARG A 152 7.48 -6.21 -23.90
C ARG A 152 6.08 -6.56 -24.40
N VAL A 153 5.42 -5.61 -25.04
CA VAL A 153 4.13 -5.84 -25.71
C VAL A 153 4.25 -6.99 -26.70
N GLY A 154 3.36 -7.97 -26.59
CA GLY A 154 3.35 -9.21 -27.38
C GLY A 154 4.01 -10.43 -26.70
N ASP A 155 4.81 -10.22 -25.66
CA ASP A 155 5.43 -11.32 -24.92
C ASP A 155 4.39 -12.08 -24.10
N ARG A 156 4.71 -13.35 -23.78
CA ARG A 156 3.89 -14.22 -22.94
C ARG A 156 4.60 -14.54 -21.65
N PHE A 157 3.84 -14.62 -20.56
CA PHE A 157 4.34 -15.03 -19.25
C PHE A 157 3.30 -15.86 -18.50
N ALA A 158 3.75 -16.74 -17.62
CA ALA A 158 2.88 -17.51 -16.72
C ALA A 158 2.81 -16.82 -15.34
N GLY A 159 1.64 -16.86 -14.73
CA GLY A 159 1.47 -16.49 -13.32
C GLY A 159 2.00 -17.60 -12.40
N LEU A 160 2.51 -17.20 -11.24
CA LEU A 160 2.93 -18.10 -10.16
C LEU A 160 2.01 -17.89 -8.96
N HIS A 161 1.50 -18.96 -8.37
CA HIS A 161 0.65 -18.88 -7.17
C HIS A 161 1.41 -18.34 -5.97
N GLY A 162 0.77 -17.41 -5.22
CA GLY A 162 1.32 -16.84 -3.99
C GLY A 162 2.23 -15.62 -4.21
N LEU A 163 2.90 -15.16 -3.15
CA LEU A 163 3.83 -14.00 -3.16
C LEU A 163 5.30 -14.39 -3.22
N GLY A 164 5.63 -15.68 -3.24
CA GLY A 164 7.00 -16.21 -3.17
C GLY A 164 7.47 -16.88 -4.45
N ALA A 165 8.78 -17.06 -4.59
CA ALA A 165 9.42 -17.71 -5.75
C ALA A 165 9.19 -19.24 -5.85
N GLY A 166 8.33 -19.84 -5.02
CA GLY A 166 8.12 -21.28 -4.90
C GLY A 166 6.72 -21.79 -5.25
N GLY A 167 5.88 -20.98 -5.92
CA GLY A 167 4.52 -21.37 -6.29
C GLY A 167 4.44 -22.27 -7.53
N HIS A 168 3.30 -22.98 -7.71
CA HIS A 168 3.02 -23.71 -8.94
C HIS A 168 2.76 -22.71 -10.08
N ALA A 169 3.41 -22.94 -11.23
CA ALA A 169 3.21 -22.11 -12.42
C ALA A 169 1.98 -22.59 -13.20
N HIS A 170 1.09 -21.69 -13.57
CA HIS A 170 0.00 -21.95 -14.50
C HIS A 170 0.50 -21.87 -15.95
N GLY A 171 1.35 -22.86 -16.33
CA GLY A 171 1.98 -22.89 -17.66
C GLY A 171 0.99 -23.06 -18.81
N ASP A 172 -0.19 -23.60 -18.54
CA ASP A 172 -1.21 -23.93 -19.54
C ASP A 172 -2.05 -22.71 -19.96
N GLN A 173 -2.02 -21.62 -19.17
CA GLN A 173 -2.79 -20.40 -19.41
C GLN A 173 -1.89 -19.16 -19.34
N PRO A 174 -1.01 -18.93 -20.32
CA PRO A 174 -0.10 -17.78 -20.27
C PRO A 174 -0.84 -16.45 -20.53
N TYR A 175 -0.49 -15.42 -19.78
CA TYR A 175 -0.86 -14.06 -20.06
C TYR A 175 -0.10 -13.52 -21.27
N VAL A 176 -0.76 -12.63 -22.04
CA VAL A 176 -0.14 -11.88 -23.14
C VAL A 176 -0.04 -10.42 -22.75
N VAL A 177 1.15 -9.86 -22.85
CA VAL A 177 1.36 -8.42 -22.59
C VAL A 177 0.70 -7.59 -23.69
N SER A 178 -0.40 -6.90 -23.37
CA SER A 178 -1.11 -6.02 -24.27
C SER A 178 -0.59 -4.58 -24.26
N GLY A 179 0.02 -4.16 -23.14
CA GLY A 179 0.54 -2.80 -22.98
C GLY A 179 1.53 -2.67 -21.83
N VAL A 180 2.23 -1.53 -21.82
CA VAL A 180 3.13 -1.13 -20.74
C VAL A 180 2.75 0.27 -20.30
N MET A 181 2.58 0.49 -19.00
CA MET A 181 2.23 1.79 -18.44
C MET A 181 3.44 2.74 -18.42
N ALA A 182 3.14 4.03 -18.55
CA ALA A 182 4.10 5.07 -18.23
C ALA A 182 4.33 5.11 -16.70
N ALA A 183 5.54 5.53 -16.29
CA ALA A 183 5.86 5.65 -14.87
C ALA A 183 4.95 6.69 -14.20
N SER A 184 4.23 6.27 -13.18
CA SER A 184 3.25 7.07 -12.45
C SER A 184 3.72 7.50 -11.06
N GLN A 185 4.79 6.89 -10.58
CA GLN A 185 5.28 6.98 -9.19
C GLN A 185 4.23 6.57 -8.15
N SER A 186 3.28 5.74 -8.54
CA SER A 186 2.24 5.16 -7.69
C SER A 186 2.43 3.64 -7.57
N VAL A 187 1.53 3.00 -6.83
CA VAL A 187 1.51 1.54 -6.72
C VAL A 187 1.44 0.83 -8.08
N LEU A 188 0.83 1.45 -9.08
CA LEU A 188 0.67 0.88 -10.43
C LEU A 188 2.00 0.48 -11.09
N ASP A 189 3.09 1.21 -10.81
CA ASP A 189 4.39 0.94 -11.43
C ASP A 189 4.92 -0.47 -11.10
N ARG A 190 4.46 -1.06 -9.99
CA ARG A 190 4.88 -2.37 -9.46
C ARG A 190 3.84 -3.48 -9.65
N LEU A 191 2.78 -3.23 -10.43
CA LEU A 191 1.68 -4.19 -10.63
C LEU A 191 1.60 -4.67 -12.08
N VAL A 192 1.07 -5.86 -12.23
CA VAL A 192 0.57 -6.36 -13.51
C VAL A 192 -0.94 -6.31 -13.47
N LEU A 193 -1.56 -5.51 -14.34
CA LEU A 193 -3.00 -5.33 -14.38
C LEU A 193 -3.63 -6.19 -15.47
N THR A 194 -4.75 -6.82 -15.16
CA THR A 194 -5.54 -7.62 -16.11
C THR A 194 -7.04 -7.43 -15.84
N GLY A 195 -7.87 -7.88 -16.76
CA GLY A 195 -9.31 -7.99 -16.52
C GLY A 195 -9.60 -8.98 -15.39
N ILE A 196 -10.61 -8.68 -14.58
CA ILE A 196 -10.97 -9.54 -13.45
C ILE A 196 -11.33 -10.96 -13.90
N GLU A 197 -11.86 -11.09 -15.11
CA GLU A 197 -12.22 -12.34 -15.76
C GLU A 197 -10.99 -13.26 -15.96
N SER A 198 -9.80 -12.68 -16.13
CA SER A 198 -8.57 -13.47 -16.30
C SER A 198 -8.26 -14.30 -15.06
N VAL A 199 -8.49 -13.74 -13.86
CA VAL A 199 -8.24 -14.43 -12.60
C VAL A 199 -9.22 -15.58 -12.44
N TRP A 200 -10.48 -15.38 -12.79
CA TRP A 200 -11.50 -16.45 -12.76
C TRP A 200 -11.17 -17.55 -13.75
N VAL A 201 -10.80 -17.21 -15.00
CA VAL A 201 -10.45 -18.21 -16.03
C VAL A 201 -9.34 -19.12 -15.55
N VAL A 202 -8.28 -18.60 -14.95
CA VAL A 202 -7.17 -19.41 -14.41
C VAL A 202 -7.69 -20.41 -13.36
N HIS A 203 -8.48 -19.93 -12.39
CA HIS A 203 -8.98 -20.80 -11.31
C HIS A 203 -10.08 -21.75 -11.75
N GLU A 204 -11.01 -21.30 -12.59
CA GLU A 204 -12.12 -22.12 -13.12
C GLU A 204 -11.58 -23.26 -13.98
N THR A 205 -10.57 -22.99 -14.83
CA THR A 205 -9.97 -24.03 -15.69
C THR A 205 -9.23 -25.10 -14.91
N ASP A 206 -8.59 -24.70 -13.80
CA ASP A 206 -7.84 -25.66 -12.96
C ASP A 206 -8.77 -26.52 -12.09
N MET A 207 -9.98 -26.04 -11.77
CA MET A 207 -10.90 -26.69 -10.83
C MET A 207 -12.04 -27.44 -11.52
N ALA A 208 -12.51 -27.00 -12.70
CA ALA A 208 -13.62 -27.61 -13.39
C ALA A 208 -13.22 -28.95 -14.05
N THR A 209 -13.96 -30.02 -13.73
CA THR A 209 -13.79 -31.32 -14.37
C THR A 209 -14.80 -31.55 -15.51
N ASP A 210 -15.95 -30.87 -15.47
CA ASP A 210 -16.98 -30.92 -16.51
C ASP A 210 -17.71 -29.56 -16.66
N ALA A 211 -18.72 -29.52 -17.54
CA ALA A 211 -19.47 -28.30 -17.84
C ALA A 211 -20.40 -27.86 -16.68
N ASP A 212 -20.87 -28.81 -15.88
CA ASP A 212 -21.74 -28.53 -14.74
C ASP A 212 -20.92 -27.95 -13.59
N ASP A 213 -19.72 -28.47 -13.34
CA ASP A 213 -18.76 -27.90 -12.40
C ASP A 213 -18.38 -26.46 -12.79
N LEU A 214 -18.13 -26.21 -14.07
CA LEU A 214 -17.81 -24.87 -14.57
C LEU A 214 -18.98 -23.89 -14.33
N ALA A 215 -20.21 -24.32 -14.57
CA ALA A 215 -21.39 -23.49 -14.34
C ALA A 215 -21.57 -23.17 -12.84
N ALA A 216 -21.29 -24.13 -11.95
CA ALA A 216 -21.33 -23.93 -10.51
C ALA A 216 -20.25 -22.93 -10.05
N LEU A 217 -18.99 -23.07 -10.52
CA LEU A 217 -17.90 -22.14 -10.23
C LEU A 217 -18.21 -20.72 -10.70
N GLN A 218 -18.82 -20.58 -11.87
CA GLN A 218 -19.23 -19.27 -12.39
C GLN A 218 -20.33 -18.61 -11.56
N ALA A 219 -21.24 -19.40 -10.98
CA ALA A 219 -22.28 -18.88 -10.09
C ALA A 219 -21.74 -18.43 -8.72
N GLU A 220 -20.64 -19.04 -8.26
CA GLU A 220 -19.99 -18.77 -6.98
C GLU A 220 -18.73 -17.91 -7.10
N ARG A 221 -18.60 -17.12 -8.18
CA ARG A 221 -17.46 -16.25 -8.40
C ARG A 221 -17.21 -15.33 -7.21
N GLU A 222 -15.96 -15.24 -6.85
CA GLU A 222 -15.45 -14.42 -5.76
C GLU A 222 -14.48 -13.36 -6.27
N ILE A 223 -14.31 -12.34 -5.43
CA ILE A 223 -13.23 -11.35 -5.56
C ILE A 223 -12.51 -11.23 -4.22
N THR A 224 -11.31 -10.70 -4.23
CA THR A 224 -10.55 -10.53 -2.99
C THR A 224 -11.08 -9.37 -2.17
N LEU A 225 -11.33 -8.23 -2.81
CA LEU A 225 -11.81 -7.02 -2.15
C LEU A 225 -12.40 -6.02 -3.16
N ALA A 226 -13.05 -4.99 -2.65
CA ALA A 226 -13.55 -3.86 -3.42
C ALA A 226 -13.04 -2.54 -2.86
N LEU A 227 -12.57 -1.65 -3.73
CA LEU A 227 -12.24 -0.26 -3.40
C LEU A 227 -13.49 0.58 -3.66
N ILE A 228 -13.88 1.39 -2.70
CA ILE A 228 -15.12 2.16 -2.76
C ILE A 228 -14.83 3.63 -2.52
N ARG A 229 -15.48 4.46 -3.34
CA ARG A 229 -15.62 5.90 -3.14
C ARG A 229 -17.05 6.23 -2.76
N TYR A 230 -17.22 7.06 -1.74
CA TYR A 230 -18.53 7.46 -1.25
C TYR A 230 -19.22 8.47 -2.15
N SER A 231 -20.56 8.43 -2.16
CA SER A 231 -21.38 9.45 -2.81
C SER A 231 -21.47 10.74 -1.99
N THR A 232 -21.33 10.65 -0.66
CA THR A 232 -21.40 11.78 0.26
C THR A 232 -20.43 11.61 1.42
N PRO A 233 -19.93 12.71 2.04
CA PRO A 233 -19.05 12.62 3.20
C PRO A 233 -19.69 11.93 4.42
N LEU A 234 -21.02 11.98 4.56
CA LEU A 234 -21.76 11.33 5.65
C LEU A 234 -21.60 9.80 5.61
N ALA A 235 -21.43 9.23 4.43
CA ALA A 235 -21.21 7.80 4.24
C ALA A 235 -19.98 7.29 5.00
N ALA A 236 -18.96 8.10 5.21
CA ALA A 236 -17.77 7.73 5.97
C ALA A 236 -18.07 7.27 7.40
N VAL A 237 -19.17 7.72 8.00
CA VAL A 237 -19.57 7.33 9.38
C VAL A 237 -20.51 6.14 9.37
N THR A 238 -21.42 6.06 8.40
CA THR A 238 -22.54 5.10 8.41
C THR A 238 -22.23 3.84 7.61
N PHE A 239 -21.59 3.97 6.46
CA PHE A 239 -21.35 2.84 5.56
C PHE A 239 -20.42 1.76 6.15
N PRO A 240 -19.24 2.08 6.76
CA PRO A 240 -18.41 1.05 7.37
C PRO A 240 -19.12 0.31 8.51
N ARG A 241 -19.94 1.01 9.29
CA ARG A 241 -20.74 0.37 10.36
C ARG A 241 -21.78 -0.58 9.78
N HIS A 242 -22.46 -0.17 8.71
CA HIS A 242 -23.44 -1.02 8.01
C HIS A 242 -22.78 -2.29 7.50
N VAL A 243 -21.67 -2.17 6.74
CA VAL A 243 -20.95 -3.35 6.22
C VAL A 243 -20.49 -4.28 7.33
N ASN A 244 -19.82 -3.74 8.35
CA ASN A 244 -19.27 -4.54 9.44
C ASN A 244 -20.31 -5.24 10.30
N ALA A 245 -21.51 -4.66 10.46
CA ALA A 245 -22.57 -5.18 11.32
C ALA A 245 -23.58 -6.06 10.56
N ALA A 246 -23.90 -5.72 9.30
CA ALA A 246 -24.99 -6.36 8.56
C ALA A 246 -24.52 -7.38 7.51
N THR A 247 -23.20 -7.50 7.27
CA THR A 247 -22.65 -8.41 6.27
C THR A 247 -21.53 -9.29 6.83
N ASN A 248 -21.14 -10.31 6.07
CA ASN A 248 -19.96 -11.12 6.37
C ASN A 248 -18.65 -10.46 5.91
N MET A 249 -18.69 -9.21 5.47
CA MET A 249 -17.54 -8.46 4.98
C MET A 249 -16.98 -7.53 6.06
N GLN A 250 -15.74 -7.10 5.85
CA GLN A 250 -15.02 -6.10 6.65
C GLN A 250 -14.83 -4.84 5.83
N ALA A 251 -15.26 -3.71 6.35
CA ALA A 251 -14.95 -2.38 5.80
C ALA A 251 -13.81 -1.74 6.61
N ALA A 252 -12.80 -1.23 5.91
CA ALA A 252 -11.64 -0.57 6.48
C ALA A 252 -11.38 0.77 5.76
N ALA A 253 -11.31 1.87 6.52
CA ALA A 253 -11.02 3.20 5.97
C ALA A 253 -9.50 3.43 5.95
N PRO A 254 -8.85 3.57 4.77
CA PRO A 254 -7.39 3.67 4.67
C PRO A 254 -6.83 4.86 5.44
N ALA A 255 -7.45 6.04 5.32
CA ALA A 255 -7.01 7.24 6.01
C ALA A 255 -7.00 7.08 7.55
N TYR A 256 -7.99 6.38 8.11
CA TYR A 256 -8.06 6.12 9.55
C TYR A 256 -6.96 5.16 10.01
N GLU A 257 -6.83 4.01 9.35
CA GLU A 257 -5.86 2.98 9.74
C GLU A 257 -4.43 3.45 9.55
N LEU A 258 -4.16 4.17 8.44
CA LEU A 258 -2.85 4.76 8.19
C LEU A 258 -2.48 5.79 9.26
N SER A 259 -3.42 6.68 9.62
CA SER A 259 -3.20 7.65 10.68
C SER A 259 -2.96 7.00 12.05
N ARG A 260 -3.60 5.85 12.31
CA ARG A 260 -3.39 5.04 13.51
C ARG A 260 -1.98 4.44 13.53
N LEU A 261 -1.53 3.87 12.42
CA LEU A 261 -0.16 3.36 12.26
C LEU A 261 0.89 4.44 12.48
N LEU A 262 0.75 5.59 11.81
CA LEU A 262 1.69 6.70 11.93
C LEU A 262 1.76 7.22 13.36
N ARG A 263 0.65 7.28 14.08
CA ARG A 263 0.65 7.65 15.52
C ARG A 263 1.40 6.63 16.38
N MET A 264 1.25 5.33 16.13
CA MET A 264 2.00 4.30 16.86
C MET A 264 3.50 4.40 16.63
N LEU A 265 3.91 4.63 15.38
CA LEU A 265 5.32 4.79 15.01
C LEU A 265 5.92 6.08 15.61
N SER A 266 5.20 7.20 15.59
CA SER A 266 5.65 8.46 16.16
C SER A 266 5.77 8.41 17.69
N ALA A 267 4.90 7.70 18.38
CA ALA A 267 5.00 7.47 19.82
C ALA A 267 6.28 6.70 20.17
N GLY A 268 6.64 5.66 19.39
CA GLY A 268 7.90 4.93 19.54
C GLY A 268 9.13 5.80 19.32
N ALA A 269 9.13 6.62 18.26
CA ALA A 269 10.22 7.53 17.95
C ALA A 269 10.43 8.59 19.05
N MET A 270 9.35 9.15 19.60
CA MET A 270 9.44 10.09 20.73
C MET A 270 9.99 9.44 22.00
N CYS A 271 9.68 8.18 22.27
CA CYS A 271 10.30 7.45 23.38
C CYS A 271 11.82 7.29 23.20
N CYS A 272 12.28 6.94 22.01
CA CYS A 272 13.71 6.82 21.69
C CYS A 272 14.43 8.16 21.81
N VAL A 273 13.85 9.25 21.30
CA VAL A 273 14.42 10.60 21.43
C VAL A 273 14.49 11.04 22.89
N ARG A 274 13.42 10.82 23.67
CA ARG A 274 13.43 11.13 25.13
C ARG A 274 14.46 10.29 25.87
N TRP A 275 14.67 9.05 25.48
CA TRP A 275 15.69 8.17 26.06
C TRP A 275 17.10 8.65 25.72
N ALA A 276 17.38 9.04 24.47
CA ALA A 276 18.64 9.62 24.03
C ALA A 276 18.94 10.94 24.74
N TRP A 277 17.94 11.81 24.91
CA TRP A 277 18.08 13.05 25.69
C TRP A 277 18.39 12.78 27.15
N ARG A 278 17.91 11.70 27.71
CA ARG A 278 18.20 11.30 29.10
C ARG A 278 19.63 10.76 29.28
N TRP A 279 20.21 10.19 28.22
CA TRP A 279 21.60 9.74 28.22
C TRP A 279 22.60 10.84 27.86
N TRP A 280 22.21 11.83 27.07
CA TRP A 280 23.02 13.01 26.72
C TRP A 280 22.78 14.19 27.63
N GLY A 281 21.79 14.14 28.50
CA GLY A 281 21.42 15.18 29.40
C GLY A 281 22.35 15.26 30.60
N TRP A 282 23.17 16.24 30.55
CA TRP A 282 23.72 17.09 31.58
C TRP A 282 23.44 16.63 33.02
N PRO A 283 24.49 16.62 33.90
CA PRO A 283 24.33 16.42 35.32
C PRO A 283 23.77 17.72 35.92
N HIS A 284 22.49 17.93 35.91
CA HIS A 284 21.84 18.85 36.83
C HIS A 284 21.53 18.09 38.11
N SER A 285 22.47 18.22 39.03
CA SER A 285 22.27 18.14 40.46
C SER A 285 20.99 18.84 40.88
N ALA A 286 20.24 18.16 41.75
CA ALA A 286 19.18 18.68 42.58
C ALA A 286 17.87 19.11 41.90
N CYS A 287 16.98 18.15 41.67
CA CYS A 287 15.60 18.39 42.00
C CYS A 287 14.96 17.12 42.60
N SER A 288 14.58 17.34 43.82
CA SER A 288 14.01 16.44 44.80
C SER A 288 12.97 15.47 44.26
N TRP A 289 13.10 14.23 44.63
CA TRP A 289 12.07 13.22 44.75
C TRP A 289 10.78 13.76 45.37
N ARG A 290 9.76 13.93 44.60
CA ARG A 290 8.34 13.79 44.97
C ARG A 290 7.50 13.55 43.71
N CYS A 291 7.19 12.33 43.46
CA CYS A 291 5.86 11.90 43.00
C CYS A 291 5.85 10.38 42.94
N GLY A 292 5.49 9.79 44.06
CA GLY A 292 4.95 8.46 44.09
C GLY A 292 3.48 8.54 43.64
N ARG A 293 3.17 7.87 42.51
CA ARG A 293 1.86 7.26 42.27
C ARG A 293 2.02 6.31 41.08
N PRO A 294 1.60 5.02 41.20
CA PRO A 294 1.58 4.09 40.09
C PRO A 294 0.39 4.43 39.20
N CYS A 295 0.61 4.36 37.87
CA CYS A 295 -0.49 4.29 36.91
C CYS A 295 -1.05 2.89 36.94
N ALA A 296 -2.33 2.78 37.30
CA ALA A 296 -3.18 1.64 37.03
C ALA A 296 -3.70 1.70 35.59
#